data_d07e488b0a63f9579b83d0a9c8e5f0ce
#
_entry.id   d07e488b0a63f9579b83d0a9c8e5f0ce
#
_cell.length_a   1.000
_cell.length_b   1.000
_cell.length_c   1.000
_cell.angle_alpha   90.00
_cell.angle_beta   90.00
_cell.angle_gamma   90.00
#
_symmetry.space_group_name_H-M   'P 1'
#
loop_
_entity.id
_entity.type
_entity.pdbx_description
1 polymer ?
#
loop_
_entity_poly.entity_id
_entity_poly.type
_entity_poly.pdbx_seq_one_letter_code
_entity_poly.pdbx_strand_id
1 'polypeptide(L)'
;PKSRFVANFIGKSTIFEGRVEAVSGTRSIITSEQAGTNFVLRRNIEAIEDQEIWVGLRPEKIVISKDKPEDYNPNKPVNCIKGIVEDIAYMGGLSTYHVRTANGNIIKSTDFNIERNADHPSWDDEVYLTWESENIMVLYS
;
A
#
# COMPACT_ATOMS: atom_id res chain seq x y z
N PRO A 1 -11.31 -14.18 -4.84
CA PRO A 1 -11.99 -12.91 -4.59
C PRO A 1 -13.50 -13.09 -4.53
N LYS A 2 -14.14 -12.27 -3.71
CA LYS A 2 -15.58 -12.37 -3.48
C LYS A 2 -16.41 -11.67 -4.57
N SER A 3 -15.76 -10.87 -5.43
CA SER A 3 -16.48 -10.18 -6.49
C SER A 3 -15.69 -10.16 -7.79
N ARG A 4 -16.40 -10.00 -8.89
CA ARG A 4 -15.83 -9.84 -10.23
C ARG A 4 -14.99 -8.57 -10.33
N PHE A 5 -15.44 -7.53 -9.65
CA PHE A 5 -14.77 -6.23 -9.69
C PHE A 5 -13.39 -6.33 -9.04
N VAL A 6 -13.31 -6.94 -7.86
CA VAL A 6 -12.03 -7.15 -7.16
C VAL A 6 -11.14 -8.07 -7.98
N ALA A 7 -11.68 -9.14 -8.57
CA ALA A 7 -10.91 -10.08 -9.39
C ALA A 7 -10.16 -9.41 -10.54
N ASN A 8 -10.71 -8.34 -11.12
CA ASN A 8 -10.07 -7.64 -12.22
C ASN A 8 -8.79 -6.90 -11.82
N PHE A 9 -8.60 -6.65 -10.53
CA PHE A 9 -7.43 -5.93 -10.02
C PHE A 9 -6.35 -6.84 -9.47
N ILE A 10 -6.68 -8.10 -9.18
CA ILE A 10 -5.71 -9.07 -8.65
C ILE A 10 -4.65 -9.35 -9.71
N GLY A 11 -3.39 -9.31 -9.30
CA GLY A 11 -2.24 -9.45 -10.20
C GLY A 11 -1.72 -8.13 -10.73
N LYS A 12 -2.58 -7.12 -10.89
CA LYS A 12 -2.20 -5.77 -11.31
C LYS A 12 -2.04 -4.82 -10.12
N SER A 13 -2.62 -5.18 -8.99
CA SER A 13 -2.63 -4.39 -7.78
C SER A 13 -2.56 -5.30 -6.58
N THR A 14 -2.12 -4.77 -5.46
CA THR A 14 -2.25 -5.44 -4.18
C THR A 14 -3.60 -5.06 -3.59
N ILE A 15 -4.40 -6.06 -3.25
CA ILE A 15 -5.76 -5.88 -2.73
C ILE A 15 -5.82 -6.40 -1.30
N PHE A 16 -6.37 -5.59 -0.41
CA PHE A 16 -6.55 -5.95 1.00
C PHE A 16 -8.02 -5.85 1.38
N GLU A 17 -8.45 -6.78 2.22
CA GLU A 17 -9.74 -6.65 2.89
C GLU A 17 -9.62 -5.56 3.95
N GLY A 18 -10.64 -4.73 4.07
CA GLY A 18 -10.66 -3.65 5.03
C GLY A 18 -12.05 -3.42 5.61
N ARG A 19 -12.09 -2.58 6.63
CA ARG A 19 -13.32 -2.17 7.29
C ARG A 19 -13.28 -0.68 7.50
N VAL A 20 -14.38 -0.02 7.20
CA VAL A 20 -14.50 1.42 7.37
C VAL A 20 -14.55 1.75 8.86
N GLU A 21 -13.52 2.48 9.32
CA GLU A 21 -13.46 2.93 10.71
C GLU A 21 -14.18 4.26 10.90
N ALA A 22 -13.99 5.20 9.95
CA ALA A 22 -14.57 6.52 10.03
C ALA A 22 -14.83 7.08 8.63
N VAL A 23 -15.90 7.82 8.47
CA VAL A 23 -16.26 8.51 7.23
C VAL A 23 -16.71 9.93 7.56
N SER A 24 -16.13 10.91 6.88
CA SER A 24 -16.57 12.29 6.96
C SER A 24 -16.54 12.91 5.55
N GLY A 25 -17.00 14.14 5.41
CA GLY A 25 -17.01 14.82 4.12
C GLY A 25 -15.63 15.04 3.52
N THR A 26 -14.60 15.10 4.36
CA THR A 26 -13.24 15.44 3.95
C THR A 26 -12.21 14.36 4.23
N ARG A 27 -12.57 13.33 5.01
CA ARG A 27 -11.61 12.31 5.42
C ARG A 27 -12.31 11.00 5.71
N SER A 28 -11.68 9.90 5.34
CA SER A 28 -12.15 8.56 5.66
C SER A 28 -10.98 7.72 6.11
N ILE A 29 -11.22 6.77 7.01
CA ILE A 29 -10.20 5.86 7.51
C ILE A 29 -10.69 4.43 7.34
N ILE A 30 -9.87 3.60 6.72
CA ILE A 30 -10.13 2.18 6.52
C ILE A 30 -9.07 1.40 7.27
N THR A 31 -9.49 0.52 8.17
CA THR A 31 -8.57 -0.39 8.86
C THR A 31 -8.45 -1.69 8.08
N SER A 32 -7.27 -2.27 8.05
CA SER A 32 -7.05 -3.56 7.41
C SER A 32 -6.11 -4.40 8.26
N GLU A 33 -6.61 -5.47 8.83
CA GLU A 33 -5.78 -6.44 9.54
C GLU A 33 -4.85 -7.16 8.56
N GLN A 34 -5.36 -7.44 7.37
CA GLN A 34 -4.58 -8.12 6.33
C GLN A 34 -3.37 -7.30 5.90
N ALA A 35 -3.54 -5.98 5.72
CA ALA A 35 -2.43 -5.10 5.39
C ALA A 35 -1.54 -4.78 6.60
N GLY A 36 -2.11 -4.84 7.80
CA GLY A 36 -1.40 -4.48 9.01
C GLY A 36 -1.27 -2.97 9.21
N THR A 37 -2.12 -2.20 8.57
CA THR A 37 -2.08 -0.74 8.64
C THR A 37 -3.46 -0.14 8.37
N ASN A 38 -3.58 1.15 8.61
CA ASN A 38 -4.77 1.91 8.28
C ASN A 38 -4.52 2.71 7.00
N PHE A 39 -5.59 2.87 6.21
CA PHE A 39 -5.56 3.68 5.00
C PHE A 39 -6.31 4.96 5.27
N VAL A 40 -5.63 6.09 5.07
CA VAL A 40 -6.22 7.42 5.28
C VAL A 40 -6.52 8.04 3.92
N LEU A 41 -7.79 8.33 3.67
CA LEU A 41 -8.24 8.94 2.43
C LEU A 41 -8.69 10.36 2.74
N ARG A 42 -8.20 11.32 1.96
CA ARG A 42 -8.58 12.74 2.10
C ARG A 42 -9.82 13.04 1.27
N ARG A 43 -10.83 12.20 1.43
CA ARG A 43 -12.10 12.34 0.74
C ARG A 43 -13.17 11.53 1.46
N ASN A 44 -14.41 11.86 1.15
CA ASN A 44 -15.54 11.02 1.52
C ASN A 44 -15.57 9.79 0.61
N ILE A 45 -16.03 8.67 1.14
CA ILE A 45 -16.27 7.46 0.36
C ILE A 45 -17.75 7.07 0.53
N GLU A 46 -18.28 6.33 -0.44
CA GLU A 46 -19.67 5.88 -0.42
C GLU A 46 -19.82 4.63 0.45
N ALA A 47 -19.58 4.79 1.75
CA ALA A 47 -19.62 3.70 2.70
C ALA A 47 -20.01 4.23 4.06
N ILE A 48 -20.41 3.34 4.95
CA ILE A 48 -20.74 3.65 6.34
C ILE A 48 -19.75 2.98 7.28
N GLU A 49 -19.70 3.43 8.52
CA GLU A 49 -18.87 2.80 9.54
C GLU A 49 -19.14 1.29 9.63
N ASP A 50 -18.10 0.52 9.86
CA ASP A 50 -18.10 -0.94 9.96
C ASP A 50 -18.38 -1.69 8.66
N GLN A 51 -18.58 -1.00 7.55
CA GLN A 51 -18.78 -1.64 6.26
C GLN A 51 -17.49 -2.36 5.82
N GLU A 52 -17.63 -3.58 5.34
CA GLU A 52 -16.52 -4.33 4.74
C GLU A 52 -16.33 -3.86 3.30
N ILE A 53 -15.08 -3.54 2.97
CA ILE A 53 -14.69 -3.10 1.62
C ILE A 53 -13.32 -3.67 1.30
N TRP A 54 -12.84 -3.43 0.08
CA TRP A 54 -11.47 -3.77 -0.31
C TRP A 54 -10.73 -2.50 -0.63
N VAL A 55 -9.41 -2.51 -0.35
CA VAL A 55 -8.50 -1.43 -0.68
C VAL A 55 -7.47 -1.96 -1.65
N GLY A 56 -7.24 -1.23 -2.74
CA GLY A 56 -6.26 -1.60 -3.74
C GLY A 56 -5.17 -0.55 -3.88
N LEU A 57 -3.95 -1.03 -4.09
CA LEU A 57 -2.78 -0.19 -4.36
C LEU A 57 -2.05 -0.73 -5.59
N ARG A 58 -1.78 0.14 -6.56
CA ARG A 58 -0.95 -0.23 -7.72
C ARG A 58 0.52 -0.14 -7.34
N PRO A 59 1.34 -1.13 -7.72
CA PRO A 59 2.76 -1.13 -7.35
C PRO A 59 3.54 0.11 -7.77
N GLU A 60 3.23 0.68 -8.94
CA GLU A 60 3.89 1.89 -9.45
C GLU A 60 3.52 3.16 -8.69
N LYS A 61 2.48 3.10 -7.86
CA LYS A 61 2.02 4.21 -7.02
C LYS A 61 2.50 4.11 -5.58
N ILE A 62 3.22 3.04 -5.25
CA ILE A 62 3.81 2.86 -3.93
C ILE A 62 5.26 3.27 -4.01
N VAL A 63 5.66 4.24 -3.18
CA VAL A 63 7.04 4.71 -3.10
C VAL A 63 7.79 3.90 -2.07
N ILE A 64 8.94 3.35 -2.45
CA ILE A 64 9.82 2.60 -1.55
C ILE A 64 11.01 3.45 -1.16
N SER A 65 11.37 3.45 0.12
CA SER A 65 12.51 4.21 0.63
C SER A 65 13.20 3.43 1.75
N LYS A 66 14.52 3.52 1.80
CA LYS A 66 15.31 2.99 2.91
C LYS A 66 15.26 3.92 4.12
N ASP A 67 14.95 5.20 3.87
CA ASP A 67 14.88 6.21 4.91
C ASP A 67 13.47 6.32 5.48
N LYS A 68 13.39 6.43 6.81
CA LYS A 68 12.13 6.63 7.50
C LYS A 68 11.54 7.99 7.13
N PRO A 69 10.27 8.04 6.64
CA PRO A 69 9.62 9.32 6.39
C PRO A 69 9.50 10.16 7.67
N GLU A 70 9.66 11.49 7.53
CA GLU A 70 9.63 12.40 8.68
C GLU A 70 8.31 12.37 9.43
N ASP A 71 7.21 12.20 8.72
CA ASP A 71 5.86 12.17 9.28
C ASP A 71 5.42 10.77 9.71
N TYR A 72 6.31 9.78 9.59
CA TYR A 72 5.98 8.41 10.00
C TYR A 72 5.77 8.34 11.50
N ASN A 73 4.62 7.81 11.89
CA ASN A 73 4.29 7.59 13.28
C ASN A 73 3.49 6.28 13.40
N PRO A 74 4.04 5.24 14.03
CA PRO A 74 3.36 3.94 14.13
C PRO A 74 2.08 4.00 14.96
N ASN A 75 1.88 5.08 15.74
CA ASN A 75 0.70 5.25 16.58
C ASN A 75 -0.40 6.10 15.93
N LYS A 76 -0.16 6.60 14.71
CA LYS A 76 -1.12 7.42 13.98
C LYS A 76 -1.35 6.84 12.59
N PRO A 77 -2.58 6.95 12.07
CA PRO A 77 -2.84 6.51 10.70
C PRO A 77 -2.12 7.42 9.71
N VAL A 78 -1.10 6.89 9.10
CA VAL A 78 -0.38 7.51 7.98
C VAL A 78 -0.31 6.46 6.88
N ASN A 79 -0.30 6.91 5.63
CA ASN A 79 -0.25 6.00 4.49
C ASN A 79 1.19 5.51 4.28
N CYS A 80 1.65 4.74 5.24
CA CYS A 80 3.02 4.24 5.30
C CYS A 80 3.07 2.92 6.06
N ILE A 81 3.88 1.98 5.59
CA ILE A 81 4.13 0.73 6.30
C ILE A 81 5.60 0.35 6.15
N LYS A 82 6.15 -0.23 7.19
CA LYS A 82 7.51 -0.74 7.21
C LYS A 82 7.54 -2.22 6.83
N GLY A 83 8.58 -2.64 6.14
CA GLY A 83 8.77 -4.04 5.78
C GLY A 83 10.21 -4.36 5.41
N ILE A 84 10.41 -5.60 5.01
CA ILE A 84 11.71 -6.14 4.61
C ILE A 84 11.65 -6.58 3.16
N VAL A 85 12.64 -6.20 2.36
CA VAL A 85 12.73 -6.61 0.97
C VAL A 85 13.00 -8.11 0.92
N GLU A 86 12.04 -8.88 0.46
CA GLU A 86 12.17 -10.33 0.35
C GLU A 86 12.66 -10.75 -1.03
N ASP A 87 12.25 -10.04 -2.07
CA ASP A 87 12.64 -10.36 -3.44
C ASP A 87 12.60 -9.10 -4.30
N ILE A 88 13.38 -9.12 -5.38
CA ILE A 88 13.46 -8.03 -6.35
C ILE A 88 13.43 -8.63 -7.74
N ALA A 89 12.46 -8.22 -8.56
CA ALA A 89 12.37 -8.61 -9.96
C ALA A 89 12.84 -7.45 -10.84
N TYR A 90 13.86 -7.70 -11.63
CA TYR A 90 14.39 -6.71 -12.56
C TYR A 90 13.84 -6.98 -13.96
N MET A 91 13.21 -5.96 -14.55
CA MET A 91 12.62 -6.07 -15.88
C MET A 91 12.94 -4.81 -16.70
N GLY A 92 14.02 -4.85 -17.46
CA GLY A 92 14.45 -3.69 -18.24
C GLY A 92 14.80 -2.52 -17.32
N GLY A 93 14.15 -1.38 -17.49
CA GLY A 93 14.35 -0.19 -16.66
C GLY A 93 13.53 -0.16 -15.38
N LEU A 94 12.89 -1.28 -15.01
CA LEU A 94 12.02 -1.35 -13.85
C LEU A 94 12.55 -2.34 -12.83
N SER A 95 12.34 -2.03 -11.55
CA SER A 95 12.53 -2.99 -10.46
C SER A 95 11.22 -3.11 -9.69
N THR A 96 10.77 -4.33 -9.46
CA THR A 96 9.63 -4.59 -8.61
C THR A 96 10.11 -5.23 -7.32
N TYR A 97 9.91 -4.54 -6.23
CA TYR A 97 10.30 -4.98 -4.88
C TYR A 97 9.13 -5.71 -4.24
N HIS A 98 9.40 -6.90 -3.74
CA HIS A 98 8.44 -7.68 -2.94
C HIS A 98 8.81 -7.46 -1.48
N VAL A 99 7.97 -6.73 -0.76
CA VAL A 99 8.23 -6.31 0.61
C VAL A 99 7.32 -7.08 1.55
N ARG A 100 7.93 -7.82 2.47
CA ARG A 100 7.18 -8.54 3.49
C ARG A 100 6.98 -7.65 4.70
N THR A 101 5.73 -7.47 5.09
CA THR A 101 5.37 -6.70 6.27
C THR A 101 5.35 -7.58 7.53
N ALA A 102 5.18 -6.97 8.70
CA ALA A 102 5.25 -7.67 9.99
C ALA A 102 4.23 -8.79 10.13
N ASN A 103 3.08 -8.70 9.46
CA ASN A 103 2.05 -9.74 9.49
C ASN A 103 2.25 -10.84 8.44
N GLY A 104 3.37 -10.82 7.70
CA GLY A 104 3.71 -11.84 6.73
C GLY A 104 3.18 -11.63 5.33
N ASN A 105 2.43 -10.58 5.07
CA ASN A 105 1.91 -10.29 3.73
C ASN A 105 2.97 -9.59 2.87
N ILE A 106 2.82 -9.75 1.56
CA ILE A 106 3.73 -9.15 0.59
C ILE A 106 3.04 -7.99 -0.10
N ILE A 107 3.71 -6.84 -0.09
CA ILE A 107 3.31 -5.66 -0.85
C ILE A 107 4.36 -5.40 -1.91
N LYS A 108 3.92 -5.16 -3.14
CA LYS A 108 4.83 -4.91 -4.27
C LYS A 108 4.93 -3.41 -4.52
N SER A 109 6.16 -2.95 -4.78
CA SER A 109 6.43 -1.59 -5.22
C SER A 109 7.27 -1.65 -6.48
N THR A 110 6.86 -0.94 -7.53
CA THR A 110 7.60 -0.88 -8.79
C THR A 110 8.25 0.48 -8.93
N ASP A 111 9.56 0.49 -9.15
CA ASP A 111 10.34 1.70 -9.28
C ASP A 111 11.08 1.70 -10.61
N PHE A 112 11.22 2.90 -11.20
CA PHE A 112 11.99 3.08 -12.42
C PHE A 112 13.45 3.30 -12.08
N ASN A 113 14.35 2.51 -12.65
CA ASN A 113 15.78 2.61 -12.42
C ASN A 113 16.39 3.76 -13.22
N ILE A 114 15.94 4.99 -12.96
CA ILE A 114 16.36 6.16 -13.73
C ILE A 114 17.75 6.65 -13.30
N GLU A 115 18.08 6.52 -12.01
CA GLU A 115 19.35 6.99 -11.47
C GLU A 115 20.24 5.83 -11.06
N ARG A 116 21.36 5.67 -11.76
CA ARG A 116 22.32 4.60 -11.47
C ARG A 116 23.08 4.78 -10.16
N ASN A 117 23.16 6.01 -9.68
CA ASN A 117 23.92 6.35 -8.47
C ASN A 117 23.03 6.45 -7.23
N ALA A 118 21.73 6.23 -7.36
CA ALA A 118 20.82 6.25 -6.23
C ALA A 118 21.06 5.02 -5.35
N ASP A 119 20.91 5.20 -4.05
CA ASP A 119 21.00 4.12 -3.08
C ASP A 119 19.71 3.32 -3.08
N HIS A 120 19.63 2.33 -3.96
CA HIS A 120 18.46 1.48 -4.11
C HIS A 120 18.39 0.42 -3.02
N PRO A 121 17.18 0.05 -2.57
CA PRO A 121 17.02 -1.08 -1.66
C PRO A 121 17.56 -2.37 -2.23
N SER A 122 18.06 -3.24 -1.36
CA SER A 122 18.56 -4.56 -1.69
C SER A 122 17.84 -5.62 -0.86
N TRP A 123 18.13 -6.90 -1.14
CA TRP A 123 17.53 -8.00 -0.39
C TRP A 123 17.81 -7.86 1.10
N ASP A 124 16.79 -8.15 1.91
CA ASP A 124 16.81 -8.09 3.37
C ASP A 124 16.92 -6.68 3.97
N ASP A 125 16.91 -5.64 3.13
CA ASP A 125 16.88 -4.28 3.63
C ASP A 125 15.52 -3.96 4.28
N GLU A 126 15.58 -3.21 5.37
CA GLU A 126 14.38 -2.62 5.96
C GLU A 126 14.00 -1.38 5.14
N VAL A 127 12.74 -1.31 4.75
CA VAL A 127 12.24 -0.23 3.90
C VAL A 127 10.91 0.29 4.41
N TYR A 128 10.55 1.47 3.92
CA TYR A 128 9.26 2.11 4.16
C TYR A 128 8.53 2.25 2.84
N LEU A 129 7.28 1.84 2.83
CA LEU A 129 6.39 1.99 1.67
C LEU A 129 5.40 3.09 2.00
N THR A 130 5.28 4.06 1.10
CA THR A 130 4.36 5.18 1.25
C THR A 130 3.51 5.33 -0.01
N TRP A 131 2.34 5.90 0.16
CA TRP A 131 1.43 6.17 -0.97
C TRP A 131 0.57 7.39 -0.66
N GLU A 132 0.14 8.06 -1.72
CA GLU A 132 -0.75 9.19 -1.60
C GLU A 132 -2.20 8.73 -1.48
N SER A 133 -2.99 9.48 -0.74
CA SER A 133 -4.41 9.21 -0.54
C SER A 133 -5.16 9.00 -1.88
N GLU A 134 -4.86 9.82 -2.88
CA GLU A 134 -5.50 9.77 -4.19
C GLU A 134 -5.24 8.46 -4.94
N ASN A 135 -4.19 7.72 -4.58
CA ASN A 135 -3.84 6.46 -5.21
C ASN A 135 -4.42 5.23 -4.52
N ILE A 136 -5.17 5.44 -3.45
CA ILE A 136 -5.88 4.36 -2.76
C ILE A 136 -7.18 4.11 -3.51
N MET A 137 -7.34 2.90 -4.03
CA MET A 137 -8.59 2.48 -4.68
C MET A 137 -9.50 1.85 -3.63
N VAL A 138 -10.76 2.26 -3.62
CA VAL A 138 -11.79 1.66 -2.76
C VAL A 138 -12.69 0.80 -3.63
N LEU A 139 -12.77 -0.47 -3.29
CA LEU A 139 -13.54 -1.45 -4.05
C LEU A 139 -14.66 -1.98 -3.14
N TYR A 140 -15.89 -1.73 -3.53
CA TYR A 140 -17.04 -1.99 -2.66
C TYR A 140 -17.54 -3.43 -2.75
N SER A 141 -17.31 -4.09 -3.84
CA SER A 141 -17.73 -5.49 -4.02
C SER A 141 -17.06 -6.15 -5.21
#